data_4490d8be8636ffe368c1005b903c4151
#
_entry.id   4490d8be8636ffe368c1005b903c4151
#
_cell.length_a   1.000
_cell.length_b   1.000
_cell.length_c   1.000
_cell.angle_alpha   90.00
_cell.angle_beta   90.00
_cell.angle_gamma   90.00
#
_symmetry.space_group_name_H-M   'P 1'
#
loop_
_entity.id
_entity.type
_entity.pdbx_description
1 polymer ?
#
loop_
_entity_poly.entity_id
_entity_poly.type
_entity_poly.pdbx_seq_one_letter_code
_entity_poly.pdbx_strand_id
1 'polypeptide(L)'
;MKLIKLTENYKNEWESLINEFEINQEKLIPFGVKGNCESFLEFLIESENNSKGLDLARGIVPSDIYFLVSNDSDYLIGAIDIRHYLNEGLLKSGGNIGYGIRPSERNKGYATQMLALALEKCKEMQISKILITCSKDNIASANVIIKNGGILENEIIENGIVKQRYWISRDMFNINKG
;
A
#
# COMPACT_ATOMS: atom_id res chain seq x y z
N MET A 1 -0.03 15.34 7.15
CA MET A 1 -0.55 14.06 6.61
C MET A 1 -0.50 12.99 7.66
N LYS A 2 -1.49 12.09 7.69
CA LYS A 2 -1.54 10.93 8.59
C LYS A 2 -2.13 9.72 7.86
N LEU A 3 -1.76 8.52 8.34
CA LEU A 3 -2.39 7.27 7.93
C LEU A 3 -3.45 6.90 8.95
N ILE A 4 -4.64 6.56 8.48
CA ILE A 4 -5.78 6.14 9.29
C ILE A 4 -6.34 4.82 8.78
N LYS A 5 -6.96 4.04 9.67
CA LYS A 5 -7.94 3.01 9.31
C LYS A 5 -9.31 3.68 9.22
N LEU A 6 -10.15 3.24 8.30
CA LEU A 6 -11.47 3.84 8.13
C LEU A 6 -12.43 3.39 9.24
N THR A 7 -13.36 4.27 9.54
CA THR A 7 -14.53 4.03 10.39
C THR A 7 -15.79 4.31 9.57
N GLU A 8 -16.96 4.03 10.12
CA GLU A 8 -18.26 4.20 9.43
C GLU A 8 -18.47 5.59 8.84
N ASN A 9 -17.85 6.62 9.41
CA ASN A 9 -17.97 8.01 8.95
C ASN A 9 -17.31 8.26 7.58
N TYR A 10 -16.45 7.36 7.10
CA TYR A 10 -15.70 7.53 5.85
C TYR A 10 -16.39 6.93 4.62
N LYS A 11 -17.63 6.47 4.73
CA LYS A 11 -18.34 5.81 3.63
C LYS A 11 -18.31 6.63 2.34
N ASN A 12 -18.73 7.88 2.41
CA ASN A 12 -18.82 8.75 1.23
C ASN A 12 -17.45 9.01 0.58
N GLU A 13 -16.42 9.18 1.41
CA GLU A 13 -15.06 9.39 0.94
C GLU A 13 -14.46 8.12 0.33
N TRP A 14 -14.74 6.96 0.91
CA TRP A 14 -14.33 5.67 0.35
C TRP A 14 -15.00 5.41 -1.01
N GLU A 15 -16.30 5.65 -1.14
CA GLU A 15 -17.04 5.53 -2.40
C GLU A 15 -16.51 6.54 -3.43
N SER A 16 -16.22 7.77 -3.02
CA SER A 16 -15.64 8.81 -3.87
C SER A 16 -14.25 8.42 -4.41
N LEU A 17 -13.40 7.84 -3.56
CA LEU A 17 -12.08 7.34 -3.96
C LEU A 17 -12.21 6.25 -5.03
N ILE A 18 -13.05 5.25 -4.80
CA ILE A 18 -13.28 4.13 -5.74
C ILE A 18 -13.81 4.64 -7.07
N ASN A 19 -14.85 5.46 -7.02
CA ASN A 19 -15.50 6.01 -8.21
C ASN A 19 -14.51 6.80 -9.10
N GLU A 20 -13.55 7.49 -8.52
CA GLU A 20 -12.54 8.21 -9.30
C GLU A 20 -11.63 7.28 -10.09
N PHE A 21 -11.25 6.12 -9.54
CA PHE A 21 -10.51 5.09 -10.29
C PHE A 21 -11.37 4.49 -11.41
N GLU A 22 -12.66 4.25 -11.14
CA GLU A 22 -13.61 3.70 -12.12
C GLU A 22 -13.84 4.67 -13.29
N ILE A 23 -14.04 5.96 -13.01
CA ILE A 23 -14.19 7.01 -14.05
C ILE A 23 -12.94 7.09 -14.93
N ASN A 24 -11.76 6.97 -14.35
CA ASN A 24 -10.50 6.99 -15.09
C ASN A 24 -10.17 5.65 -15.76
N GLN A 25 -11.04 4.62 -15.64
CA GLN A 25 -10.85 3.28 -16.19
C GLN A 25 -9.56 2.62 -15.70
N GLU A 26 -9.17 2.91 -14.47
CA GLU A 26 -7.96 2.41 -13.84
C GLU A 26 -8.28 1.32 -12.82
N LYS A 27 -7.34 0.38 -12.67
CA LYS A 27 -7.43 -0.61 -11.59
C LYS A 27 -7.23 0.07 -10.24
N LEU A 28 -8.12 -0.24 -9.31
CA LEU A 28 -7.98 0.20 -7.92
C LEU A 28 -6.75 -0.48 -7.28
N ILE A 29 -5.86 0.32 -6.73
CA ILE A 29 -4.64 -0.12 -6.06
C ILE A 29 -4.52 0.57 -4.70
N PRO A 30 -4.23 -0.18 -3.64
CA PRO A 30 -4.14 -1.63 -3.57
C PRO A 30 -5.51 -2.32 -3.71
N PHE A 31 -5.51 -3.56 -4.19
CA PHE A 31 -6.75 -4.34 -4.37
C PHE A 31 -7.61 -4.37 -3.10
N GLY A 32 -7.00 -4.50 -1.94
CA GLY A 32 -7.67 -4.55 -0.65
C GLY A 32 -8.49 -3.31 -0.27
N VAL A 33 -8.39 -2.18 -0.99
CA VAL A 33 -9.22 -0.98 -0.76
C VAL A 33 -10.72 -1.26 -0.91
N LYS A 34 -11.07 -2.19 -1.78
CA LYS A 34 -12.44 -2.66 -1.98
C LYS A 34 -12.52 -4.18 -1.82
N GLY A 35 -11.48 -4.90 -2.27
CA GLY A 35 -11.50 -6.35 -2.33
C GLY A 35 -12.66 -6.84 -3.21
N ASN A 36 -13.39 -7.82 -2.71
CA ASN A 36 -14.61 -8.33 -3.32
C ASN A 36 -15.87 -7.82 -2.60
N CYS A 37 -15.74 -6.81 -1.73
CA CYS A 37 -16.84 -6.28 -0.93
C CYS A 37 -17.88 -5.57 -1.83
N GLU A 38 -19.14 -5.83 -1.58
CA GLU A 38 -20.26 -5.17 -2.25
C GLU A 38 -20.68 -3.89 -1.50
N SER A 39 -20.31 -3.77 -0.21
CA SER A 39 -20.65 -2.64 0.62
C SER A 39 -19.47 -2.15 1.46
N PHE A 40 -19.55 -0.90 1.89
CA PHE A 40 -18.56 -0.31 2.79
C PHE A 40 -18.49 -1.01 4.15
N LEU A 41 -19.63 -1.50 4.67
CA LEU A 41 -19.66 -2.25 5.93
C LEU A 41 -18.92 -3.58 5.81
N GLU A 42 -19.11 -4.31 4.70
CA GLU A 42 -18.33 -5.51 4.42
C GLU A 42 -16.84 -5.20 4.36
N PHE A 43 -16.44 -4.14 3.66
CA PHE A 43 -15.05 -3.71 3.62
C PHE A 43 -14.48 -3.46 5.03
N LEU A 44 -15.21 -2.80 5.93
CA LEU A 44 -14.75 -2.57 7.30
C LEU A 44 -14.55 -3.89 8.05
N ILE A 45 -15.51 -4.82 7.93
CA ILE A 45 -15.44 -6.14 8.59
C ILE A 45 -14.26 -6.96 8.00
N GLU A 46 -14.15 -7.04 6.67
CA GLU A 46 -13.06 -7.79 6.03
C GLU A 46 -11.69 -7.18 6.36
N SER A 47 -11.56 -5.86 6.34
CA SER A 47 -10.32 -5.16 6.71
C SER A 47 -9.89 -5.49 8.13
N GLU A 48 -10.82 -5.52 9.08
CA GLU A 48 -10.53 -5.89 10.46
C GLU A 48 -10.17 -7.37 10.60
N ASN A 49 -10.88 -8.27 9.91
CA ASN A 49 -10.58 -9.70 9.89
C ASN A 49 -9.21 -9.98 9.27
N ASN A 50 -8.90 -9.35 8.15
CA ASN A 50 -7.60 -9.45 7.48
C ASN A 50 -6.46 -8.99 8.39
N SER A 51 -6.65 -7.88 9.10
CA SER A 51 -5.68 -7.38 10.07
C SER A 51 -5.39 -8.38 11.19
N LYS A 52 -6.41 -9.10 11.65
CA LYS A 52 -6.30 -10.14 12.69
C LYS A 52 -5.89 -11.52 12.16
N GLY A 53 -5.82 -11.69 10.86
CA GLY A 53 -5.56 -12.99 10.24
C GLY A 53 -6.71 -13.98 10.34
N LEU A 54 -7.95 -13.49 10.45
CA LEU A 54 -9.17 -14.29 10.56
C LEU A 54 -9.77 -14.55 9.17
N ASP A 55 -10.25 -15.77 8.96
CA ASP A 55 -10.99 -16.19 7.76
C ASP A 55 -10.28 -15.92 6.43
N LEU A 56 -8.94 -15.90 6.44
CA LEU A 56 -8.14 -15.63 5.26
C LEU A 56 -8.30 -16.74 4.21
N ALA A 57 -8.52 -16.35 2.96
CA ALA A 57 -8.47 -17.28 1.84
C ALA A 57 -7.08 -17.89 1.71
N ARG A 58 -7.01 -19.10 1.13
CA ARG A 58 -5.75 -19.81 0.93
C ARG A 58 -4.73 -18.95 0.15
N GLY A 59 -3.56 -18.76 0.69
CA GLY A 59 -2.48 -18.00 0.07
C GLY A 59 -2.52 -16.49 0.37
N ILE A 60 -3.54 -16.02 1.08
CA ILE A 60 -3.58 -14.65 1.60
C ILE A 60 -2.87 -14.61 2.96
N VAL A 61 -2.17 -13.52 3.22
CA VAL A 61 -1.52 -13.25 4.50
C VAL A 61 -2.23 -12.08 5.20
N PRO A 62 -2.17 -12.00 6.53
CA PRO A 62 -2.68 -10.84 7.25
C PRO A 62 -2.10 -9.54 6.71
N SER A 63 -2.94 -8.52 6.63
CA SER A 63 -2.52 -7.19 6.20
C SER A 63 -3.35 -6.08 6.83
N ASP A 64 -2.74 -4.90 6.94
CA ASP A 64 -3.40 -3.69 7.38
C ASP A 64 -3.54 -2.71 6.22
N ILE A 65 -4.75 -2.28 5.95
CA ILE A 65 -5.02 -1.19 5.01
C ILE A 65 -5.12 0.13 5.76
N TYR A 66 -4.34 1.10 5.31
CA TYR A 66 -4.39 2.48 5.76
C TYR A 66 -4.72 3.42 4.61
N PHE A 67 -5.32 4.55 4.97
CA PHE A 67 -5.63 5.62 4.03
C PHE A 67 -4.89 6.89 4.41
N LEU A 68 -4.33 7.57 3.41
CA LEU A 68 -3.68 8.85 3.58
C LEU A 68 -4.72 9.97 3.58
N VAL A 69 -4.72 10.77 4.63
CA VAL A 69 -5.55 11.96 4.75
C VAL A 69 -4.72 13.18 5.13
N SER A 70 -5.22 14.38 4.81
CA SER A 70 -4.69 15.63 5.37
C SER A 70 -4.98 15.70 6.87
N ASN A 71 -4.19 16.48 7.61
CA ASN A 71 -4.48 16.72 9.03
C ASN A 71 -5.78 17.51 9.24
N ASP A 72 -6.17 18.31 8.26
CA ASP A 72 -7.26 19.27 8.33
C ASP A 72 -8.51 18.85 7.53
N SER A 73 -8.52 17.62 7.02
CA SER A 73 -9.59 17.14 6.14
C SER A 73 -9.73 15.62 6.23
N ASP A 74 -10.96 15.13 6.09
CA ASP A 74 -11.26 13.70 5.97
C ASP A 74 -11.14 13.17 4.53
N TYR A 75 -10.70 14.01 3.59
CA TYR A 75 -10.53 13.64 2.19
C TYR A 75 -9.45 12.57 2.01
N LEU A 76 -9.82 11.45 1.38
CA LEU A 76 -8.93 10.32 1.13
C LEU A 76 -8.06 10.60 -0.11
N ILE A 77 -6.76 10.77 0.12
CA ILE A 77 -5.77 11.06 -0.93
C ILE A 77 -5.26 9.80 -1.61
N GLY A 78 -5.18 8.70 -0.87
CA GLY A 78 -4.68 7.42 -1.37
C GLY A 78 -4.79 6.34 -0.32
N ALA A 79 -4.37 5.13 -0.68
CA ALA A 79 -4.39 3.98 0.20
C ALA A 79 -3.11 3.15 0.08
N ILE A 80 -2.77 2.47 1.16
CA ILE A 80 -1.59 1.61 1.29
C ILE A 80 -1.94 0.36 2.10
N ASP A 81 -1.55 -0.79 1.57
CA ASP A 81 -1.73 -2.11 2.18
C ASP A 81 -0.36 -2.62 2.67
N ILE A 82 -0.29 -2.99 3.95
CA ILE A 82 0.93 -3.50 4.60
C ILE A 82 0.69 -4.95 5.01
N ARG A 83 1.31 -5.89 4.30
CA ARG A 83 1.28 -7.31 4.58
C ARG A 83 2.25 -7.64 5.71
N HIS A 84 1.78 -8.37 6.71
CA HIS A 84 2.54 -8.64 7.94
C HIS A 84 3.79 -9.50 7.70
N TYR A 85 3.73 -10.40 6.71
CA TYR A 85 4.86 -11.23 6.30
C TYR A 85 4.75 -11.61 4.81
N LEU A 86 5.81 -12.21 4.29
CA LEU A 86 5.88 -12.67 2.90
C LEU A 86 5.70 -14.20 2.86
N ASN A 87 4.71 -14.67 2.09
CA ASN A 87 4.69 -16.03 1.60
C ASN A 87 5.49 -16.15 0.28
N GLU A 88 5.59 -17.33 -0.30
CA GLU A 88 6.38 -17.57 -1.53
C GLU A 88 5.95 -16.66 -2.70
N GLY A 89 4.64 -16.46 -2.91
CA GLY A 89 4.13 -15.59 -3.97
C GLY A 89 4.47 -14.12 -3.75
N LEU A 90 4.27 -13.63 -2.53
CA LEU A 90 4.59 -12.26 -2.14
C LEU A 90 6.10 -12.01 -2.17
N LEU A 91 6.89 -12.97 -1.72
CA LEU A 91 8.35 -12.89 -1.80
C LEU A 91 8.83 -12.82 -3.25
N LYS A 92 8.17 -13.54 -4.15
CA LYS A 92 8.49 -13.53 -5.58
C LYS A 92 8.15 -12.17 -6.23
N SER A 93 6.89 -11.72 -6.13
CA SER A 93 6.40 -10.60 -6.95
C SER A 93 5.40 -9.65 -6.29
N GLY A 94 4.87 -9.96 -5.11
CA GLY A 94 3.85 -9.13 -4.45
C GLY A 94 4.43 -8.09 -3.48
N GLY A 95 5.45 -8.47 -2.72
CA GLY A 95 6.07 -7.66 -1.69
C GLY A 95 5.18 -7.46 -0.45
N ASN A 96 5.72 -6.73 0.54
CA ASN A 96 4.99 -6.36 1.75
C ASN A 96 4.01 -5.22 1.52
N ILE A 97 4.31 -4.29 0.62
CA ILE A 97 3.54 -3.05 0.47
C ILE A 97 2.99 -2.90 -0.94
N GLY A 98 1.69 -2.66 -1.02
CA GLY A 98 1.00 -2.17 -2.22
C GLY A 98 0.35 -0.81 -1.93
N TYR A 99 0.44 0.15 -2.86
CA TYR A 99 -0.11 1.48 -2.64
C TYR A 99 -0.61 2.14 -3.93
N GLY A 100 -1.54 3.06 -3.76
CA GLY A 100 -2.06 3.89 -4.85
C GLY A 100 -2.51 5.25 -4.37
N ILE A 101 -2.38 6.24 -5.24
CA ILE A 101 -2.85 7.60 -5.02
C ILE A 101 -4.04 7.86 -5.94
N ARG A 102 -5.07 8.50 -5.41
CA ARG A 102 -6.22 9.01 -6.14
C ARG A 102 -5.75 9.74 -7.41
N PRO A 103 -6.33 9.47 -8.58
CA PRO A 103 -5.86 10.06 -9.84
C PRO A 103 -5.65 11.57 -9.81
N SER A 104 -6.60 12.34 -9.26
CA SER A 104 -6.53 13.82 -9.13
C SER A 104 -5.44 14.30 -8.16
N GLU A 105 -4.91 13.42 -7.31
CA GLU A 105 -3.93 13.75 -6.27
C GLU A 105 -2.50 13.33 -6.61
N ARG A 106 -2.28 12.79 -7.81
CA ARG A 106 -0.94 12.37 -8.28
C ARG A 106 -0.03 13.56 -8.57
N ASN A 107 1.26 13.28 -8.66
CA ASN A 107 2.32 14.25 -8.97
C ASN A 107 2.49 15.37 -7.92
N LYS A 108 1.89 15.23 -6.73
CA LYS A 108 1.99 16.18 -5.61
C LYS A 108 2.92 15.69 -4.47
N GLY A 109 3.64 14.57 -4.69
CA GLY A 109 4.55 13.99 -3.70
C GLY A 109 3.88 13.13 -2.62
N TYR A 110 2.57 12.95 -2.65
CA TYR A 110 1.82 12.21 -1.63
C TYR A 110 2.19 10.74 -1.51
N ALA A 111 2.51 10.07 -2.62
CA ALA A 111 2.96 8.68 -2.58
C ALA A 111 4.26 8.52 -1.77
N THR A 112 5.21 9.46 -1.91
CA THR A 112 6.46 9.46 -1.15
C THR A 112 6.21 9.64 0.34
N GLN A 113 5.33 10.58 0.72
CA GLN A 113 4.95 10.80 2.11
C GLN A 113 4.18 9.61 2.69
N MET A 114 3.25 9.04 1.92
CA MET A 114 2.46 7.89 2.33
C MET A 114 3.35 6.66 2.61
N LEU A 115 4.31 6.39 1.73
CA LEU A 115 5.25 5.29 1.94
C LEU A 115 6.13 5.54 3.17
N ALA A 116 6.63 6.77 3.38
CA ALA A 116 7.39 7.11 4.58
C ALA A 116 6.61 6.83 5.88
N LEU A 117 5.34 7.24 5.92
CA LEU A 117 4.46 6.97 7.07
C LEU A 117 4.18 5.46 7.24
N ALA A 118 4.04 4.72 6.14
CA ALA A 118 3.84 3.27 6.20
C ALA A 118 5.09 2.52 6.71
N LEU A 119 6.29 3.02 6.40
CA LEU A 119 7.52 2.44 6.93
C LEU A 119 7.62 2.62 8.47
N GLU A 120 7.11 3.71 9.02
CA GLU A 120 6.99 3.84 10.48
C GLU A 120 5.99 2.81 11.06
N LYS A 121 4.87 2.54 10.37
CA LYS A 121 3.96 1.45 10.75
C LYS A 121 4.64 0.07 10.68
N CYS A 122 5.40 -0.20 9.64
CA CYS A 122 6.19 -1.43 9.55
C CYS A 122 7.15 -1.58 10.74
N LYS A 123 7.74 -0.48 11.21
CA LYS A 123 8.60 -0.47 12.39
C LYS A 123 7.83 -0.81 13.67
N GLU A 124 6.64 -0.22 13.86
CA GLU A 124 5.74 -0.55 14.99
C GLU A 124 5.38 -2.05 14.96
N MET A 125 5.16 -2.61 13.77
CA MET A 125 4.85 -4.03 13.54
C MET A 125 6.09 -4.96 13.58
N GLN A 126 7.28 -4.42 13.84
CA GLN A 126 8.57 -5.15 13.88
C GLN A 126 8.96 -5.85 12.56
N ILE A 127 8.49 -5.33 11.43
CA ILE A 127 8.91 -5.80 10.11
C ILE A 127 10.27 -5.16 9.78
N SER A 128 11.34 -5.94 9.81
CA SER A 128 12.72 -5.43 9.68
C SER A 128 13.19 -5.26 8.24
N LYS A 129 12.66 -6.05 7.32
CA LYS A 129 12.97 -6.01 5.89
C LYS A 129 11.67 -5.94 5.10
N ILE A 130 11.55 -4.94 4.25
CA ILE A 130 10.33 -4.65 3.50
C ILE A 130 10.65 -4.79 2.02
N LEU A 131 9.99 -5.73 1.35
CA LEU A 131 10.02 -5.88 -0.10
C LEU A 131 8.90 -5.05 -0.71
N ILE A 132 9.24 -4.23 -1.70
CA ILE A 132 8.27 -3.52 -2.53
C ILE A 132 8.58 -3.83 -3.99
N THR A 133 7.56 -4.14 -4.76
CA THR A 133 7.71 -4.46 -6.18
C THR A 133 6.89 -3.49 -7.03
N CYS A 134 7.41 -3.15 -8.20
CA CYS A 134 6.66 -2.40 -9.20
C CYS A 134 7.01 -2.89 -10.61
N SER A 135 6.13 -2.63 -11.58
CA SER A 135 6.48 -2.82 -12.98
C SER A 135 7.64 -1.90 -13.35
N LYS A 136 8.57 -2.37 -14.18
CA LYS A 136 9.72 -1.58 -14.67
C LYS A 136 9.27 -0.30 -15.38
N ASP A 137 8.13 -0.34 -16.05
CA ASP A 137 7.57 0.81 -16.76
C ASP A 137 6.91 1.83 -15.79
N ASN A 138 6.68 1.45 -14.53
CA ASN A 138 6.13 2.34 -13.52
C ASN A 138 7.24 3.15 -12.83
N ILE A 139 7.82 4.07 -13.60
CA ILE A 139 8.91 4.95 -13.15
C ILE A 139 8.50 5.76 -11.91
N ALA A 140 7.22 6.17 -11.82
CA ALA A 140 6.71 6.91 -10.67
C ALA A 140 6.83 6.10 -9.38
N SER A 141 6.41 4.83 -9.40
CA SER A 141 6.52 3.94 -8.23
C SER A 141 7.99 3.66 -7.89
N ALA A 142 8.84 3.37 -8.89
CA ALA A 142 10.27 3.15 -8.66
C ALA A 142 10.92 4.36 -7.95
N ASN A 143 10.64 5.57 -8.41
CA ASN A 143 11.14 6.80 -7.79
C ASN A 143 10.65 6.99 -6.35
N VAL A 144 9.38 6.68 -6.06
CA VAL A 144 8.82 6.73 -4.70
C VAL A 144 9.57 5.76 -3.78
N ILE A 145 9.80 4.53 -4.25
CA ILE A 145 10.50 3.49 -3.49
C ILE A 145 11.95 3.90 -3.21
N ILE A 146 12.67 4.35 -4.23
CA ILE A 146 14.07 4.79 -4.12
C ILE A 146 14.21 5.98 -3.16
N LYS A 147 13.31 6.98 -3.26
CA LYS A 147 13.29 8.12 -2.33
C LYS A 147 13.08 7.72 -0.87
N ASN A 148 12.47 6.58 -0.62
CA ASN A 148 12.26 6.00 0.71
C ASN A 148 13.35 4.98 1.11
N GLY A 149 14.48 4.96 0.41
CA GLY A 149 15.61 4.10 0.74
C GLY A 149 15.55 2.70 0.13
N GLY A 150 14.71 2.48 -0.87
CA GLY A 150 14.62 1.22 -1.59
C GLY A 150 15.85 0.96 -2.45
N ILE A 151 16.45 -0.21 -2.27
CA ILE A 151 17.59 -0.70 -3.04
C ILE A 151 17.10 -1.79 -3.99
N LEU A 152 17.34 -1.62 -5.28
CA LEU A 152 16.99 -2.61 -6.28
C LEU A 152 17.82 -3.88 -6.06
N GLU A 153 17.14 -5.00 -5.85
CA GLU A 153 17.76 -6.32 -5.74
C GLU A 153 17.94 -6.93 -7.13
N ASN A 154 16.84 -7.03 -7.86
CA ASN A 154 16.82 -7.65 -9.18
C ASN A 154 15.54 -7.29 -9.97
N GLU A 155 15.50 -7.79 -11.19
CA GLU A 155 14.31 -7.78 -12.03
C GLU A 155 13.86 -9.23 -12.28
N ILE A 156 12.55 -9.45 -12.30
CA ILE A 156 11.93 -10.72 -12.63
C ILE A 156 10.90 -10.54 -13.75
N ILE A 157 10.62 -11.60 -14.48
CA ILE A 157 9.54 -11.60 -15.47
C ILE A 157 8.36 -12.39 -14.89
N GLU A 158 7.19 -11.76 -14.85
CA GLU A 158 5.95 -12.40 -14.46
C GLU A 158 4.84 -12.02 -15.46
N ASN A 159 4.23 -13.05 -16.08
CA ASN A 159 3.19 -12.87 -17.09
C ASN A 159 3.60 -11.89 -18.23
N GLY A 160 4.87 -11.96 -18.66
CA GLY A 160 5.40 -11.08 -19.71
C GLY A 160 5.75 -9.65 -19.26
N ILE A 161 5.53 -9.32 -17.99
CA ILE A 161 5.85 -8.00 -17.42
C ILE A 161 7.15 -8.09 -16.63
N VAL A 162 8.08 -7.17 -16.90
CA VAL A 162 9.29 -7.02 -16.08
C VAL A 162 8.93 -6.28 -14.81
N LYS A 163 9.17 -6.92 -13.66
CA LYS A 163 8.99 -6.32 -12.33
C LYS A 163 10.33 -6.10 -11.67
N GLN A 164 10.48 -4.95 -11.06
CA GLN A 164 11.61 -4.57 -10.22
C GLN A 164 11.28 -4.87 -8.75
N ARG A 165 12.24 -5.46 -8.04
CA ARG A 165 12.14 -5.81 -6.63
C ARG A 165 13.11 -4.97 -5.82
N TYR A 166 12.58 -4.22 -4.87
CA TYR A 166 13.33 -3.30 -4.01
C TYR A 166 13.22 -3.71 -2.56
N TRP A 167 14.33 -3.70 -1.85
CA TRP A 167 14.36 -3.91 -0.41
C TRP A 167 14.62 -2.61 0.34
N ILE A 168 13.88 -2.42 1.43
CA ILE A 168 14.11 -1.37 2.42
C ILE A 168 14.43 -2.07 3.74
N SER A 169 15.61 -1.81 4.32
CA SER A 169 16.06 -2.40 5.57
C SER A 169 15.95 -1.42 6.73
N ARG A 170 15.57 -1.91 7.91
CA ARG A 170 15.38 -1.13 9.13
C ARG A 170 16.66 -0.39 9.57
N ASP A 171 17.84 -0.97 9.33
CA ASP A 171 19.12 -0.39 9.71
C ASP A 171 19.42 0.95 9.01
N MET A 172 18.78 1.20 7.87
CA MET A 172 18.90 2.46 7.12
C MET A 172 18.16 3.65 7.76
N PHE A 173 17.18 3.40 8.65
CA PHE A 173 16.44 4.47 9.32
C PHE A 173 17.24 5.19 10.43
N ASN A 174 18.37 4.62 10.86
CA ASN A 174 19.22 5.20 11.91
C ASN A 174 20.35 6.09 11.38
N ILE A 175 20.61 6.14 10.08
CA ILE A 175 21.76 6.84 9.49
C ILE A 175 21.50 8.34 9.31
N ASN A 176 20.25 8.80 9.29
CA ASN A 176 19.89 10.21 9.04
C ASN A 176 19.55 11.02 10.30
N LYS A 177 19.98 10.59 11.48
CA LYS A 177 19.87 11.36 12.75
C LYS A 177 21.23 11.71 13.33
N GLY A 178 22.19 12.00 12.47
CA GLY A 178 23.48 12.58 12.85
C GLY A 178 23.62 14.01 12.35
#